data_9ee2443a35ff4205fc4a2b8f1defcb85
#
_entry.id   9ee2443a35ff4205fc4a2b8f1defcb85
#
_cell.length_a   1.000
_cell.length_b   1.000
_cell.length_c   1.000
_cell.angle_alpha   90.00
_cell.angle_beta   90.00
_cell.angle_gamma   90.00
#
_symmetry.space_group_name_H-M   'P 1'
#
loop_
_entity.id
_entity.type
_entity.pdbx_description
1 polymer ?
#
loop_
_entity_poly.entity_id
_entity_poly.type
_entity_poly.pdbx_seq_one_letter_code
_entity_poly.pdbx_strand_id
1 'polypeptide(L)'
;RLVVNMMVKMAAPTERDIILDPACGSGGFILTAMNYIFDCIDTSSRTQNSKEVLKRNVVHQLFGVDISPKLVKIAKANMLLGKDGHGGIEHANSLDSVSKLSARFNELCGIGKPNIILTNPPFGSGHDLRIKEPNILSQYKNGHQWESTDNVEIAYSDKLMDRQGVAPELLFLEKCL
;
A
#
# COMPACT_ATOMS: atom_id res chain seq x y z
N ARG A 1 -12.19 4.07 12.10
CA ARG A 1 -13.13 3.64 11.04
C ARG A 1 -13.70 4.83 10.24
N LEU A 2 -14.08 5.95 10.88
CA LEU A 2 -14.64 7.12 10.13
C LEU A 2 -13.67 7.68 9.09
N VAL A 3 -12.40 7.86 9.45
CA VAL A 3 -11.36 8.38 8.53
C VAL A 3 -11.16 7.43 7.34
N VAL A 4 -11.06 6.12 7.58
CA VAL A 4 -10.91 5.12 6.51
C VAL A 4 -12.08 5.18 5.53
N ASN A 5 -13.32 5.24 6.04
CA ASN A 5 -14.51 5.37 5.21
C ASN A 5 -14.52 6.68 4.39
N MET A 6 -14.09 7.78 5.02
CA MET A 6 -13.99 9.08 4.32
C MET A 6 -12.97 8.99 3.18
N MET A 7 -11.77 8.50 3.44
CA MET A 7 -10.71 8.38 2.43
C MET A 7 -11.13 7.46 1.27
N VAL A 8 -11.75 6.33 1.56
CA VAL A 8 -12.26 5.42 0.51
C VAL A 8 -13.33 6.10 -0.34
N LYS A 9 -14.27 6.83 0.28
CA LYS A 9 -15.31 7.58 -0.45
C LYS A 9 -14.72 8.72 -1.29
N MET A 10 -13.67 9.39 -0.81
CA MET A 10 -12.98 10.44 -1.59
C MET A 10 -12.21 9.84 -2.78
N ALA A 11 -11.57 8.69 -2.61
CA ALA A 11 -10.90 7.98 -3.70
C ALA A 11 -11.90 7.40 -4.71
N ALA A 12 -13.14 7.13 -4.28
CA ALA A 12 -14.23 6.59 -5.10
C ALA A 12 -13.81 5.41 -6.00
N PRO A 13 -13.20 4.33 -5.44
CA PRO A 13 -12.68 3.23 -6.23
C PRO A 13 -13.79 2.49 -6.99
N THR A 14 -13.43 1.99 -8.16
CA THR A 14 -14.32 1.24 -9.05
C THR A 14 -13.90 -0.23 -9.18
N GLU A 15 -14.74 -1.03 -9.82
CA GLU A 15 -14.43 -2.43 -10.12
C GLU A 15 -13.26 -2.64 -11.10
N ARG A 16 -12.64 -1.57 -11.61
CA ARG A 16 -11.50 -1.63 -12.54
C ARG A 16 -10.17 -1.26 -11.90
N ASP A 17 -10.22 -0.76 -10.67
CA ASP A 17 -9.04 -0.22 -10.01
C ASP A 17 -8.23 -1.29 -9.29
N ILE A 18 -6.92 -1.20 -9.42
CA ILE A 18 -5.97 -2.00 -8.64
C ILE A 18 -5.60 -1.17 -7.41
N ILE A 19 -5.97 -1.68 -6.24
CA ILE A 19 -5.83 -0.98 -4.97
C ILE A 19 -4.71 -1.61 -4.15
N LEU A 20 -3.79 -0.78 -3.66
CA LEU A 20 -2.70 -1.19 -2.79
C LEU A 20 -2.73 -0.46 -1.45
N ASP A 21 -2.55 -1.21 -0.37
CA ASP A 21 -2.17 -0.67 0.95
C ASP A 21 -0.80 -1.25 1.36
N PRO A 22 0.29 -0.48 1.21
CA PRO A 22 1.64 -0.95 1.54
C PRO A 22 1.94 -1.03 3.05
N ALA A 23 1.01 -0.64 3.92
CA ALA A 23 1.08 -0.78 5.37
C ALA A 23 -0.26 -1.24 5.92
N CYS A 24 -0.76 -2.38 5.43
CA CYS A 24 -2.18 -2.72 5.49
C CYS A 24 -2.69 -3.08 6.90
N GLY A 25 -1.80 -3.34 7.85
CA GLY A 25 -2.19 -3.73 9.19
C GLY A 25 -3.16 -4.93 9.18
N SER A 26 -4.32 -4.76 9.77
CA SER A 26 -5.40 -5.77 9.76
C SER A 26 -6.29 -5.74 8.50
N GLY A 27 -5.93 -4.99 7.47
CA GLY A 27 -6.66 -4.90 6.20
C GLY A 27 -7.80 -3.89 6.18
N GLY A 28 -7.78 -2.89 7.06
CA GLY A 28 -8.89 -1.94 7.23
C GLY A 28 -9.26 -1.16 5.96
N PHE A 29 -8.29 -0.61 5.24
CA PHE A 29 -8.53 0.10 3.97
C PHE A 29 -9.02 -0.83 2.88
N ILE A 30 -8.38 -1.98 2.73
CA ILE A 30 -8.69 -2.97 1.69
C ILE A 30 -10.12 -3.48 1.85
N LEU A 31 -10.50 -3.87 3.08
CA LEU A 31 -11.85 -4.35 3.37
C LEU A 31 -12.91 -3.26 3.16
N THR A 32 -12.60 -2.01 3.54
CA THR A 32 -13.52 -0.89 3.34
C THR A 32 -13.69 -0.55 1.87
N ALA A 33 -12.59 -0.55 1.09
CA ALA A 33 -12.64 -0.34 -0.36
C ALA A 33 -13.42 -1.45 -1.07
N MET A 34 -13.19 -2.71 -0.70
CA MET A 34 -13.95 -3.86 -1.22
C MET A 34 -15.45 -3.68 -1.00
N ASN A 35 -15.86 -3.39 0.25
CA ASN A 35 -17.28 -3.20 0.58
C ASN A 35 -17.88 -2.02 -0.19
N TYR A 36 -17.17 -0.90 -0.32
CA TYR A 36 -17.62 0.24 -1.09
C TYR A 36 -17.87 -0.12 -2.56
N ILE A 37 -16.93 -0.82 -3.20
CA ILE A 37 -17.10 -1.26 -4.59
C ILE A 37 -18.25 -2.26 -4.72
N PHE A 38 -18.40 -3.19 -3.77
CA PHE A 38 -19.50 -4.15 -3.76
C PHE A 38 -20.86 -3.47 -3.65
N ASP A 39 -20.99 -2.47 -2.78
CA ASP A 39 -22.22 -1.67 -2.66
C ASP A 39 -22.56 -0.94 -3.98
N CYS A 40 -21.53 -0.37 -4.65
CA CYS A 40 -21.71 0.24 -5.97
C CYS A 40 -22.15 -0.77 -7.04
N ILE A 41 -21.59 -1.98 -7.04
CA ILE A 41 -22.00 -3.05 -7.95
C ILE A 41 -23.44 -3.47 -7.65
N ASP A 42 -23.81 -3.64 -6.38
CA ASP A 42 -25.16 -4.10 -5.97
C ASP A 42 -26.24 -3.08 -6.33
N THR A 43 -25.97 -1.81 -6.24
CA THR A 43 -26.90 -0.73 -6.60
C THR A 43 -26.99 -0.48 -8.10
N SER A 44 -26.10 -1.07 -8.91
CA SER A 44 -26.11 -0.90 -10.37
C SER A 44 -27.29 -1.67 -11.03
N SER A 45 -27.67 -1.26 -12.23
CA SER A 45 -28.73 -1.90 -13.03
C SER A 45 -28.31 -3.22 -13.72
N ARG A 46 -27.13 -3.76 -13.38
CA ARG A 46 -26.57 -4.99 -13.99
C ARG A 46 -27.34 -6.24 -13.53
N THR A 47 -27.29 -7.31 -14.33
CA THR A 47 -27.87 -8.61 -13.97
C THR A 47 -27.14 -9.24 -12.79
N GLN A 48 -27.80 -10.10 -12.02
CA GLN A 48 -27.22 -10.74 -10.83
C GLN A 48 -25.93 -11.52 -11.18
N ASN A 49 -25.94 -12.29 -12.26
CA ASN A 49 -24.76 -13.04 -12.73
C ASN A 49 -23.58 -12.11 -13.02
N SER A 50 -23.82 -10.97 -13.66
CA SER A 50 -22.79 -9.96 -13.95
C SER A 50 -22.21 -9.35 -12.66
N LYS A 51 -23.04 -9.07 -11.66
CA LYS A 51 -22.61 -8.56 -10.36
C LYS A 51 -21.68 -9.55 -9.63
N GLU A 52 -22.02 -10.83 -9.64
CA GLU A 52 -21.19 -11.87 -9.01
C GLU A 52 -19.84 -12.04 -9.70
N VAL A 53 -19.79 -11.99 -11.02
CA VAL A 53 -18.53 -12.04 -11.77
C VAL A 53 -17.66 -10.84 -11.44
N LEU A 54 -18.23 -9.64 -11.41
CA LEU A 54 -17.50 -8.42 -11.08
C LEU A 54 -16.93 -8.45 -9.65
N LYS A 55 -17.73 -8.86 -8.67
CA LYS A 55 -17.26 -8.99 -7.28
C LYS A 55 -16.09 -9.96 -7.15
N ARG A 56 -16.13 -11.10 -7.84
CA ARG A 56 -15.00 -12.03 -7.89
C ARG A 56 -13.74 -11.39 -8.49
N ASN A 57 -13.87 -10.60 -9.53
CA ASN A 57 -12.73 -9.91 -10.14
C ASN A 57 -12.14 -8.86 -9.23
N VAL A 58 -12.97 -8.06 -8.55
CA VAL A 58 -12.54 -7.02 -7.60
C VAL A 58 -11.63 -7.59 -6.51
N VAL A 59 -11.96 -8.75 -5.98
CA VAL A 59 -11.15 -9.40 -4.94
C VAL A 59 -9.69 -9.65 -5.39
N HIS A 60 -9.48 -9.92 -6.68
CA HIS A 60 -8.15 -10.13 -7.26
C HIS A 60 -7.39 -8.84 -7.57
N GLN A 61 -8.01 -7.68 -7.38
CA GLN A 61 -7.43 -6.35 -7.59
C GLN A 61 -7.08 -5.62 -6.28
N LEU A 62 -7.27 -6.29 -5.15
CA LEU A 62 -7.02 -5.73 -3.82
C LEU A 62 -5.74 -6.32 -3.21
N PHE A 63 -4.78 -5.44 -2.92
CA PHE A 63 -3.45 -5.83 -2.46
C PHE A 63 -3.07 -5.13 -1.16
N GLY A 64 -2.35 -5.85 -0.30
CA GLY A 64 -1.82 -5.30 0.93
C GLY A 64 -0.50 -5.95 1.33
N VAL A 65 0.36 -5.16 1.93
CA VAL A 65 1.64 -5.63 2.48
C VAL A 65 1.75 -5.15 3.92
N ASP A 66 2.24 -6.02 4.79
CA ASP A 66 2.59 -5.63 6.16
C ASP A 66 3.80 -6.43 6.65
N ILE A 67 4.63 -5.79 7.46
CA ILE A 67 5.83 -6.39 8.04
C ILE A 67 5.50 -7.33 9.21
N SER A 68 4.32 -7.20 9.80
CA SER A 68 3.88 -8.01 10.93
C SER A 68 3.18 -9.29 10.46
N PRO A 69 3.76 -10.49 10.66
CA PRO A 69 3.11 -11.74 10.27
C PRO A 69 1.78 -11.98 10.98
N LYS A 70 1.63 -11.42 12.19
CA LYS A 70 0.37 -11.48 12.96
C LYS A 70 -0.71 -10.65 12.29
N LEU A 71 -0.40 -9.42 11.89
CA LEU A 71 -1.36 -8.54 11.22
C LEU A 71 -1.76 -9.08 9.84
N VAL A 72 -0.80 -9.61 9.09
CA VAL A 72 -1.07 -10.29 7.80
C VAL A 72 -2.05 -11.44 7.95
N LYS A 73 -1.90 -12.28 9.01
CA LYS A 73 -2.86 -13.36 9.28
C LYS A 73 -4.26 -12.82 9.58
N ILE A 74 -4.34 -11.74 10.36
CA ILE A 74 -5.61 -11.08 10.69
C ILE A 74 -6.23 -10.47 9.42
N ALA A 75 -5.44 -9.78 8.61
CA ALA A 75 -5.91 -9.19 7.35
C ALA A 75 -6.47 -10.26 6.41
N LYS A 76 -5.75 -11.38 6.22
CA LYS A 76 -6.23 -12.51 5.43
C LYS A 76 -7.53 -13.09 5.98
N ALA A 77 -7.65 -13.26 7.30
CA ALA A 77 -8.88 -13.74 7.93
C ALA A 77 -10.05 -12.76 7.71
N ASN A 78 -9.81 -11.46 7.87
CA ASN A 78 -10.82 -10.42 7.62
C ASN A 78 -11.30 -10.42 6.17
N MET A 79 -10.38 -10.59 5.19
CA MET A 79 -10.73 -10.70 3.77
C MET A 79 -11.57 -11.94 3.48
N LEU A 80 -11.23 -13.10 4.08
CA LEU A 80 -12.02 -14.33 3.93
C LEU A 80 -13.44 -14.17 4.51
N LEU A 81 -13.57 -13.57 5.69
CA LEU A 81 -14.88 -13.32 6.32
C LEU A 81 -15.70 -12.28 5.55
N GLY A 82 -15.05 -11.37 4.84
CA GLY A 82 -15.67 -10.34 4.02
C GLY A 82 -16.20 -10.82 2.67
N LYS A 83 -16.20 -12.13 2.36
CA LYS A 83 -16.61 -12.81 1.12
C LYS A 83 -15.48 -12.97 0.07
N ASP A 84 -14.72 -14.05 0.19
CA ASP A 84 -13.91 -14.70 -0.87
C ASP A 84 -12.59 -14.08 -1.30
N GLY A 85 -11.95 -13.22 -0.51
CA GLY A 85 -10.68 -12.65 -0.90
C GLY A 85 -9.49 -13.03 -0.02
N HIS A 86 -8.61 -13.94 -0.45
CA HIS A 86 -7.38 -14.26 0.30
C HIS A 86 -6.09 -14.06 -0.50
N GLY A 87 -6.18 -13.48 -1.69
CA GLY A 87 -5.09 -13.55 -2.65
C GLY A 87 -4.07 -12.43 -2.65
N GLY A 88 -4.39 -11.25 -2.13
CA GLY A 88 -3.56 -10.05 -2.33
C GLY A 88 -2.75 -9.58 -1.12
N ILE A 89 -2.80 -10.31 0.01
CA ILE A 89 -2.11 -9.87 1.25
C ILE A 89 -0.80 -10.63 1.42
N GLU A 90 0.33 -9.88 1.50
CA GLU A 90 1.65 -10.45 1.66
C GLU A 90 2.37 -9.99 2.94
N HIS A 91 3.19 -10.88 3.49
CA HIS A 91 4.10 -10.57 4.59
C HIS A 91 5.45 -10.16 4.02
N ALA A 92 5.75 -8.88 4.06
CA ALA A 92 7.02 -8.32 3.63
C ALA A 92 7.25 -6.93 4.26
N ASN A 93 8.48 -6.45 4.20
CA ASN A 93 8.76 -5.04 4.42
C ASN A 93 8.51 -4.28 3.11
N SER A 94 7.50 -3.44 3.08
CA SER A 94 7.12 -2.68 1.87
C SER A 94 8.20 -1.71 1.41
N LEU A 95 9.11 -1.29 2.29
CA LEU A 95 10.23 -0.43 1.94
C LEU A 95 11.39 -1.18 1.28
N ASP A 96 11.38 -2.50 1.33
CA ASP A 96 12.34 -3.33 0.60
C ASP A 96 12.08 -3.32 -0.92
N SER A 97 13.04 -3.87 -1.66
CA SER A 97 12.89 -4.08 -3.11
C SER A 97 11.64 -4.92 -3.43
N VAL A 98 10.93 -4.52 -4.46
CA VAL A 98 9.75 -5.23 -4.98
C VAL A 98 10.08 -6.69 -5.35
N SER A 99 11.35 -6.98 -5.68
CA SER A 99 11.82 -8.34 -5.97
C SER A 99 11.66 -9.32 -4.79
N LYS A 100 11.48 -8.83 -3.57
CA LYS A 100 11.23 -9.66 -2.37
C LYS A 100 9.76 -10.08 -2.22
N LEU A 101 8.86 -9.50 -2.99
CA LEU A 101 7.45 -9.89 -3.05
C LEU A 101 7.28 -11.11 -3.96
N SER A 102 6.18 -11.84 -3.82
CA SER A 102 5.93 -13.00 -4.66
C SER A 102 5.83 -12.61 -6.15
N ALA A 103 6.19 -13.55 -7.03
CA ALA A 103 6.09 -13.35 -8.48
C ALA A 103 4.64 -12.97 -8.88
N ARG A 104 3.64 -13.60 -8.26
CA ARG A 104 2.23 -13.30 -8.49
C ARG A 104 1.87 -11.88 -8.06
N PHE A 105 2.37 -11.42 -6.90
CA PHE A 105 2.13 -10.05 -6.45
C PHE A 105 2.74 -9.05 -7.44
N ASN A 106 3.97 -9.27 -7.86
CA ASN A 106 4.67 -8.40 -8.81
C ASN A 106 3.99 -8.39 -10.19
N GLU A 107 3.45 -9.52 -10.63
CA GLU A 107 2.69 -9.60 -11.87
C GLU A 107 1.40 -8.79 -11.83
N LEU A 108 0.66 -8.84 -10.71
CA LEU A 108 -0.66 -8.23 -10.58
C LEU A 108 -0.63 -6.81 -9.99
N CYS A 109 0.32 -6.53 -9.10
CA CYS A 109 0.42 -5.28 -8.32
C CYS A 109 1.85 -4.72 -8.25
N GLY A 110 2.69 -5.01 -9.26
CA GLY A 110 4.05 -4.46 -9.33
C GLY A 110 4.08 -2.95 -9.58
N ILE A 111 5.30 -2.42 -9.69
CA ILE A 111 5.55 -0.98 -9.90
C ILE A 111 4.70 -0.44 -11.06
N GLY A 112 4.02 0.68 -10.82
CA GLY A 112 3.19 1.37 -11.81
C GLY A 112 1.85 0.70 -12.14
N LYS A 113 1.48 -0.40 -11.47
CA LYS A 113 0.19 -1.08 -11.69
C LYS A 113 -0.93 -0.59 -10.78
N PRO A 114 -0.71 -0.39 -9.47
CA PRO A 114 -1.74 0.21 -8.63
C PRO A 114 -2.09 1.61 -9.12
N ASN A 115 -3.37 1.88 -9.30
CA ASN A 115 -3.86 3.21 -9.64
C ASN A 115 -4.54 3.91 -8.45
N ILE A 116 -4.76 3.17 -7.36
CA ILE A 116 -5.19 3.73 -6.08
C ILE A 116 -4.32 3.16 -4.96
N ILE A 117 -3.72 4.04 -4.18
CA ILE A 117 -3.01 3.68 -2.95
C ILE A 117 -3.75 4.30 -1.76
N LEU A 118 -4.17 3.45 -0.83
CA LEU A 118 -4.85 3.85 0.41
C LEU A 118 -4.07 3.30 1.58
N THR A 119 -3.36 4.14 2.33
CA THR A 119 -2.49 3.68 3.40
C THR A 119 -2.46 4.62 4.60
N ASN A 120 -2.13 4.05 5.74
CA ASN A 120 -1.76 4.79 6.95
C ASN A 120 -0.43 4.21 7.45
N PRO A 121 0.70 4.67 6.89
CA PRO A 121 2.01 4.12 7.21
C PRO A 121 2.37 4.37 8.68
N PRO A 122 3.34 3.62 9.23
CA PRO A 122 3.82 3.89 10.58
C PRO A 122 4.43 5.28 10.66
N PHE A 123 4.11 6.01 11.73
CA PHE A 123 4.68 7.31 12.02
C PHE A 123 5.80 7.16 13.04
N GLY A 124 6.98 7.69 12.70
CA GLY A 124 8.17 7.56 13.53
C GLY A 124 8.70 8.90 14.02
N SER A 125 8.10 9.48 15.07
CA SER A 125 8.68 10.64 15.76
C SER A 125 9.82 10.29 16.74
N GLY A 126 10.01 9.00 17.06
CA GLY A 126 11.07 8.52 17.97
C GLY A 126 12.33 8.10 17.22
N HIS A 127 13.50 8.34 17.80
CA HIS A 127 14.80 7.91 17.25
C HIS A 127 14.86 6.40 16.92
N ASP A 128 14.12 5.58 17.65
CA ASP A 128 14.12 4.11 17.51
C ASP A 128 13.26 3.61 16.34
N LEU A 129 12.38 4.47 15.78
CA LEU A 129 11.49 4.10 14.67
C LEU A 129 12.03 4.56 13.31
N ARG A 130 13.14 5.28 13.27
CA ARG A 130 13.73 5.76 12.02
C ARG A 130 14.44 4.64 11.27
N ILE A 131 14.25 4.62 9.97
CA ILE A 131 14.90 3.67 9.07
C ILE A 131 16.37 4.07 8.92
N LYS A 132 17.27 3.13 9.20
CA LYS A 132 18.73 3.34 9.18
C LYS A 132 19.44 2.34 8.26
N GLU A 133 18.72 1.34 7.77
CA GLU A 133 19.27 0.27 6.95
C GLU A 133 19.73 0.80 5.59
N PRO A 134 21.05 0.74 5.28
CA PRO A 134 21.58 1.31 4.03
C PRO A 134 20.98 0.69 2.77
N ASN A 135 20.64 -0.61 2.81
CA ASN A 135 20.02 -1.31 1.71
C ASN A 135 18.57 -0.85 1.43
N ILE A 136 17.90 -0.27 2.41
CA ILE A 136 16.60 0.38 2.22
C ILE A 136 16.82 1.80 1.76
N LEU A 137 17.61 2.58 2.50
CA LEU A 137 17.84 4.00 2.21
C LEU A 137 18.33 4.25 0.79
N SER A 138 19.22 3.40 0.27
CA SER A 138 19.77 3.52 -1.09
C SER A 138 18.75 3.41 -2.22
N GLN A 139 17.53 2.95 -1.93
CA GLN A 139 16.45 2.80 -2.91
C GLN A 139 15.59 4.06 -3.05
N TYR A 140 15.77 5.03 -2.15
CA TYR A 140 14.92 6.22 -2.05
C TYR A 140 15.74 7.50 -2.10
N LYS A 141 15.27 8.51 -2.81
CA LYS A 141 15.89 9.84 -2.84
C LYS A 141 15.94 10.45 -1.42
N ASN A 142 14.85 10.29 -0.65
CA ASN A 142 14.78 10.73 0.75
C ASN A 142 15.69 9.92 1.68
N GLY A 143 16.27 8.83 1.22
CA GLY A 143 17.30 8.06 1.93
C GLY A 143 18.70 8.66 1.82
N HIS A 144 18.88 9.69 1.00
CA HIS A 144 20.15 10.37 0.75
C HIS A 144 20.19 11.76 1.39
N GLN A 145 21.40 12.30 1.56
CA GLN A 145 21.59 13.69 1.99
C GLN A 145 21.25 14.64 0.84
N TRP A 146 20.58 15.73 1.16
CA TRP A 146 20.22 16.76 0.21
C TRP A 146 21.20 17.91 0.33
N GLU A 147 21.78 18.31 -0.77
CA GLU A 147 22.75 19.41 -0.83
C GLU A 147 22.21 20.53 -1.72
N SER A 148 22.40 21.78 -1.31
CA SER A 148 22.10 22.94 -2.16
C SER A 148 23.26 23.14 -3.12
N THR A 149 22.97 23.23 -4.40
CA THR A 149 23.94 23.65 -5.41
C THR A 149 23.91 25.18 -5.56
N ASP A 150 25.01 25.77 -6.03
CA ASP A 150 25.18 27.24 -6.16
C ASP A 150 24.12 27.92 -7.05
N ASN A 151 23.29 27.16 -7.76
CA ASN A 151 22.26 27.63 -8.69
C ASN A 151 20.81 27.49 -8.19
N VAL A 152 20.58 27.42 -6.86
CA VAL A 152 19.23 27.30 -6.25
C VAL A 152 18.57 25.92 -6.50
N GLU A 153 19.25 24.99 -7.14
CA GLU A 153 18.73 23.62 -7.25
C GLU A 153 19.11 22.82 -6.01
N ILE A 154 18.10 22.14 -5.45
CA ILE A 154 18.30 21.18 -4.38
C ILE A 154 18.39 19.79 -5.01
N ALA A 155 19.52 19.14 -4.84
CA ALA A 155 19.75 17.79 -5.34
C ALA A 155 20.11 16.83 -4.20
N TYR A 156 19.76 15.57 -4.33
CA TYR A 156 20.26 14.54 -3.41
C TYR A 156 21.66 14.10 -3.84
N SER A 157 22.53 13.88 -2.85
CA SER A 157 23.89 13.42 -3.06
C SER A 157 23.96 11.88 -3.04
N ASP A 158 25.10 11.32 -3.45
CA ASP A 158 25.35 9.87 -3.35
C ASP A 158 25.53 9.39 -1.90
N LYS A 159 25.60 10.32 -0.93
CA LYS A 159 25.74 9.99 0.48
C LYS A 159 24.38 9.66 1.10
N LEU A 160 24.28 8.49 1.71
CA LEU A 160 23.08 8.12 2.48
C LEU A 160 22.94 8.98 3.73
N MET A 161 21.68 9.11 4.20
CA MET A 161 21.39 9.74 5.49
C MET A 161 22.20 9.05 6.59
N ASP A 162 22.70 9.86 7.49
CA ASP A 162 23.60 9.45 8.55
C ASP A 162 22.91 8.58 9.64
N ARG A 163 23.58 8.48 10.81
CA ARG A 163 23.08 7.70 11.96
C ARG A 163 21.71 8.13 12.49
N GLN A 164 21.20 9.29 12.10
CA GLN A 164 19.87 9.73 12.48
C GLN A 164 18.77 8.98 11.71
N GLY A 165 19.08 8.45 10.52
CA GLY A 165 18.13 7.74 9.67
C GLY A 165 17.00 8.62 9.15
N VAL A 166 16.02 8.02 8.50
CA VAL A 166 14.87 8.68 7.88
C VAL A 166 13.56 8.23 8.52
N ALA A 167 12.64 9.16 8.69
CA ALA A 167 11.31 8.86 9.19
C ALA A 167 10.56 7.95 8.18
N PRO A 168 9.95 6.84 8.64
CA PRO A 168 9.31 5.87 7.76
C PRO A 168 8.30 6.51 6.80
N GLU A 169 7.50 7.46 7.30
CA GLU A 169 6.46 8.13 6.52
C GLU A 169 6.99 8.83 5.26
N LEU A 170 8.22 9.34 5.29
CA LEU A 170 8.84 9.98 4.12
C LEU A 170 9.18 8.95 3.04
N LEU A 171 9.71 7.79 3.44
CA LEU A 171 10.01 6.70 2.50
C LEU A 171 8.73 6.06 1.95
N PHE A 172 7.69 5.92 2.78
CA PHE A 172 6.38 5.44 2.31
C PHE A 172 5.74 6.42 1.33
N LEU A 173 5.85 7.73 1.56
CA LEU A 173 5.35 8.74 0.62
C LEU A 173 6.05 8.60 -0.74
N GLU A 174 7.38 8.51 -0.76
CA GLU A 174 8.15 8.32 -1.99
C GLU A 174 7.82 6.99 -2.68
N LYS A 175 7.59 5.93 -1.90
CA LYS A 175 7.18 4.62 -2.42
C LYS A 175 5.83 4.65 -3.13
N CYS A 176 4.93 5.53 -2.72
CA CYS A 176 3.57 5.66 -3.26
C CYS A 176 3.48 6.58 -4.48
N LEU A 177 4.54 7.35 -4.79
CA LEU A 177 4.62 8.25 -5.95
C LEU A 177 5.22 7.55 -7.16
#